data_e9c4fc5a2191097f97851296a06f3395
#
_entry.id   e9c4fc5a2191097f97851296a06f3395
#
_cell.length_a   1.000
_cell.length_b   1.000
_cell.length_c   1.000
_cell.angle_alpha   90.00
_cell.angle_beta   90.00
_cell.angle_gamma   90.00
#
_symmetry.space_group_name_H-M   'P 1'
#
loop_
_entity.id
_entity.type
_entity.pdbx_description
1 polymer ?
#
loop_
_entity_poly.entity_id
_entity_poly.type
_entity_poly.pdbx_seq_one_letter_code
_entity_poly.pdbx_strand_id
1 'polypeptide(L)'
;MVTEKHADVFPNSSNLYMKIKAKINSILSSDLNKKIINHSFWILLGNVISKFILLIATILMARYLGKEEYGQFGIIKSTILMFAMFAGLELGMTATKYISQYKLVDKSKVEKIVGLSNLFAILISLLVSGLVYLYSKKIANHIDAPSLYQEIQISSFILFFSSLNGIQNGILAGIEKFKESSINNAVAGILSSIGLVVASKYFGLEMVIVAFGSNFVILFILNFITLKKHFY
;
A
#
# COMPACT_ATOMS: atom_id res chain seq x y z
N MET A 1 2.01 -67.03 -18.28
CA MET A 1 1.09 -66.21 -19.10
C MET A 1 0.50 -65.13 -18.16
N VAL A 2 1.33 -64.19 -17.74
CA VAL A 2 0.91 -62.98 -16.96
C VAL A 2 1.99 -61.94 -17.27
N THR A 3 1.81 -61.17 -18.33
CA THR A 3 2.50 -59.90 -18.61
C THR A 3 1.59 -59.07 -19.49
N GLU A 4 1.38 -57.83 -19.11
CA GLU A 4 0.66 -56.75 -19.75
C GLU A 4 -0.57 -56.27 -18.98
N LYS A 5 -0.29 -55.46 -17.94
CA LYS A 5 -1.27 -54.46 -17.46
C LYS A 5 -0.64 -53.40 -16.52
N HIS A 6 0.40 -52.73 -16.95
CA HIS A 6 0.90 -51.55 -16.26
C HIS A 6 1.55 -50.55 -17.23
N ALA A 7 0.78 -50.03 -18.15
CA ALA A 7 1.28 -48.99 -19.04
C ALA A 7 0.18 -48.01 -19.45
N ASP A 8 -0.53 -47.38 -18.50
CA ASP A 8 -1.43 -46.24 -18.84
C ASP A 8 -1.82 -45.46 -17.58
N VAL A 9 -0.83 -45.03 -16.75
CA VAL A 9 -1.12 -44.23 -15.55
C VAL A 9 -0.58 -42.79 -15.65
N PHE A 10 0.12 -42.43 -16.73
CA PHE A 10 0.56 -41.05 -16.90
C PHE A 10 -0.25 -40.39 -18.02
N PRO A 11 -1.08 -39.35 -17.73
CA PRO A 11 -1.73 -38.62 -18.79
C PRO A 11 -0.65 -38.00 -19.67
N ASN A 12 -0.71 -38.34 -20.97
CA ASN A 12 0.21 -37.89 -22.00
C ASN A 12 0.46 -36.39 -21.87
N SER A 13 1.69 -36.01 -21.49
CA SER A 13 2.09 -34.62 -21.20
C SER A 13 1.76 -33.65 -22.36
N SER A 14 1.75 -34.15 -23.60
CA SER A 14 1.34 -33.40 -24.78
C SER A 14 -0.16 -33.07 -24.79
N ASN A 15 -1.02 -33.98 -24.30
CA ASN A 15 -2.47 -33.75 -24.19
C ASN A 15 -2.83 -32.76 -23.09
N LEU A 16 -2.08 -32.77 -21.96
CA LEU A 16 -2.23 -31.80 -20.89
C LEU A 16 -1.77 -30.41 -21.34
N TYR A 17 -0.62 -30.33 -22.04
CA TYR A 17 -0.11 -29.10 -22.61
C TYR A 17 -1.07 -28.47 -23.63
N MET A 18 -1.64 -29.27 -24.54
CA MET A 18 -2.64 -28.78 -25.51
C MET A 18 -3.92 -28.33 -24.83
N LYS A 19 -4.43 -29.02 -23.82
CA LYS A 19 -5.61 -28.61 -23.05
C LYS A 19 -5.35 -27.30 -22.28
N ILE A 20 -4.18 -27.13 -21.66
CA ILE A 20 -3.79 -25.92 -20.99
C ILE A 20 -3.68 -24.77 -22.00
N LYS A 21 -3.01 -24.97 -23.12
CA LYS A 21 -2.87 -23.97 -24.19
C LYS A 21 -4.21 -23.57 -24.81
N ALA A 22 -5.10 -24.52 -25.06
CA ALA A 22 -6.46 -24.24 -25.55
C ALA A 22 -7.28 -23.45 -24.52
N LYS A 23 -7.17 -23.78 -23.23
CA LYS A 23 -7.85 -23.08 -22.16
C LYS A 23 -7.28 -21.67 -21.96
N ILE A 24 -5.97 -21.49 -22.07
CA ILE A 24 -5.32 -20.17 -22.05
C ILE A 24 -5.77 -19.34 -23.26
N ASN A 25 -5.81 -19.92 -24.46
CA ASN A 25 -6.25 -19.21 -25.66
C ASN A 25 -7.75 -18.85 -25.61
N SER A 26 -8.61 -19.70 -25.06
CA SER A 26 -10.03 -19.37 -24.86
C SER A 26 -10.25 -18.26 -23.82
N ILE A 27 -9.40 -18.23 -22.79
CA ILE A 27 -9.39 -17.15 -21.80
C ILE A 27 -8.89 -15.84 -22.45
N LEU A 28 -7.85 -15.89 -23.26
CA LEU A 28 -7.28 -14.70 -23.93
C LEU A 28 -8.15 -14.16 -25.06
N SER A 29 -9.02 -14.97 -25.67
CA SER A 29 -9.86 -14.57 -26.80
C SER A 29 -11.13 -13.81 -26.42
N SER A 30 -11.56 -13.86 -25.16
CA SER A 30 -12.71 -13.08 -24.68
C SER A 30 -12.36 -11.59 -24.59
N ASP A 31 -13.18 -10.72 -25.18
CA ASP A 31 -12.98 -9.25 -25.17
C ASP A 31 -12.94 -8.67 -23.75
N LEU A 32 -13.68 -9.27 -22.81
CA LEU A 32 -13.62 -8.94 -21.40
C LEU A 32 -12.24 -9.25 -20.81
N ASN A 33 -11.68 -10.41 -21.13
CA ASN A 33 -10.38 -10.81 -20.62
C ASN A 33 -9.23 -9.99 -21.22
N LYS A 34 -9.31 -9.62 -22.50
CA LYS A 34 -8.36 -8.68 -23.12
C LYS A 34 -8.36 -7.33 -22.43
N LYS A 35 -9.54 -6.78 -22.09
CA LYS A 35 -9.66 -5.54 -21.33
C LYS A 35 -9.05 -5.66 -19.93
N ILE A 36 -9.36 -6.76 -19.21
CA ILE A 36 -8.81 -6.99 -17.85
C ILE A 36 -7.29 -7.11 -17.91
N ILE A 37 -6.75 -7.89 -18.84
CA ILE A 37 -5.29 -8.08 -19.00
C ILE A 37 -4.62 -6.76 -19.35
N ASN A 38 -5.18 -5.99 -20.29
CA ASN A 38 -4.61 -4.68 -20.66
C ASN A 38 -4.65 -3.68 -19.49
N HIS A 39 -5.77 -3.61 -18.77
CA HIS A 39 -5.84 -2.76 -17.58
C HIS A 39 -4.87 -3.20 -16.48
N SER A 40 -4.77 -4.49 -16.20
CA SER A 40 -3.83 -5.03 -15.22
C SER A 40 -2.38 -4.78 -15.61
N PHE A 41 -2.05 -4.90 -16.91
CA PHE A 41 -0.72 -4.60 -17.44
C PHE A 41 -0.31 -3.16 -17.17
N TRP A 42 -1.18 -2.18 -17.50
CA TRP A 42 -0.89 -0.77 -17.26
C TRP A 42 -0.77 -0.43 -15.78
N ILE A 43 -1.58 -1.06 -14.91
CA ILE A 43 -1.47 -0.91 -13.45
C ILE A 43 -0.13 -1.47 -12.96
N LEU A 44 0.25 -2.66 -13.40
CA LEU A 44 1.53 -3.27 -13.04
C LEU A 44 2.71 -2.43 -13.52
N LEU A 45 2.66 -1.97 -14.78
CA LEU A 45 3.70 -1.12 -15.35
C LEU A 45 3.86 0.19 -14.57
N GLY A 46 2.76 0.86 -14.25
CA GLY A 46 2.77 2.08 -13.43
C GLY A 46 3.35 1.84 -12.04
N ASN A 47 3.00 0.73 -11.38
CA ASN A 47 3.56 0.36 -10.08
C ASN A 47 5.06 0.05 -10.16
N VAL A 48 5.51 -0.65 -11.21
CA VAL A 48 6.93 -0.96 -11.42
C VAL A 48 7.73 0.33 -11.64
N ILE A 49 7.24 1.24 -12.50
CA ILE A 49 7.89 2.52 -12.76
C ILE A 49 7.98 3.34 -11.46
N SER A 50 6.89 3.44 -10.69
CA SER A 50 6.88 4.19 -9.43
C SER A 50 7.85 3.62 -8.40
N LYS A 51 7.93 2.30 -8.28
CA LYS A 51 8.88 1.64 -7.38
C LYS A 51 10.33 1.82 -7.85
N PHE A 52 10.56 1.85 -9.16
CA PHE A 52 11.87 2.10 -9.71
C PHE A 52 12.33 3.55 -9.45
N ILE A 53 11.44 4.53 -9.62
CA ILE A 53 11.69 5.93 -9.26
C ILE A 53 12.00 6.06 -7.77
N LEU A 54 11.22 5.40 -6.91
CA LEU A 54 11.46 5.38 -5.47
C LEU A 54 12.80 4.73 -5.11
N LEU A 55 13.18 3.66 -5.82
CA LEU A 55 14.49 3.01 -5.63
C LEU A 55 15.63 4.00 -5.94
N ILE A 56 15.58 4.68 -7.08
CA ILE A 56 16.56 5.71 -7.45
C ILE A 56 16.59 6.82 -6.40
N ALA A 57 15.42 7.32 -5.99
CA ALA A 57 15.32 8.36 -4.96
C ALA A 57 15.95 7.90 -3.64
N THR A 58 15.73 6.65 -3.24
CA THR A 58 16.30 6.08 -2.01
C THR A 58 17.83 5.95 -2.10
N ILE A 59 18.36 5.57 -3.26
CA ILE A 59 19.83 5.50 -3.48
C ILE A 59 20.45 6.90 -3.39
N LEU A 60 19.83 7.90 -4.03
CA LEU A 60 20.29 9.29 -3.97
C LEU A 60 20.21 9.84 -2.54
N MET A 61 19.10 9.58 -1.85
CA MET A 61 18.91 9.95 -0.45
C MET A 61 20.01 9.35 0.44
N ALA A 62 20.30 8.05 0.29
CA ALA A 62 21.37 7.40 1.05
C ALA A 62 22.75 8.02 0.78
N ARG A 63 22.99 8.47 -0.45
CA ARG A 63 24.24 9.12 -0.86
C ARG A 63 24.37 10.54 -0.27
N TYR A 64 23.27 11.30 -0.20
CA TYR A 64 23.30 12.67 0.32
C TYR A 64 23.30 12.74 1.85
N LEU A 65 22.54 11.88 2.54
CA LEU A 65 22.49 11.81 3.99
C LEU A 65 23.76 11.17 4.60
N GLY A 66 24.42 10.27 3.87
CA GLY A 66 25.51 9.46 4.41
C GLY A 66 25.01 8.30 5.29
N LYS A 67 25.94 7.54 5.83
CA LYS A 67 25.62 6.26 6.53
C LYS A 67 24.83 6.46 7.82
N GLU A 68 25.16 7.49 8.58
CA GLU A 68 24.60 7.72 9.91
C GLU A 68 23.13 8.16 9.83
N GLU A 69 22.87 9.28 9.16
CA GLU A 69 21.49 9.80 9.01
C GLU A 69 20.59 8.85 8.22
N TYR A 70 21.12 8.13 7.21
CA TYR A 70 20.37 7.11 6.50
C TYR A 70 20.00 5.93 7.41
N GLY A 71 20.92 5.52 8.31
CA GLY A 71 20.65 4.52 9.35
C GLY A 71 19.55 4.98 10.31
N GLN A 72 19.63 6.22 10.78
CA GLN A 72 18.62 6.85 11.64
C GLN A 72 17.24 6.91 10.95
N PHE A 73 17.20 7.32 9.68
CA PHE A 73 15.98 7.24 8.87
C PHE A 73 15.41 5.82 8.80
N GLY A 74 16.27 4.82 8.63
CA GLY A 74 15.89 3.39 8.62
C GLY A 74 15.20 2.97 9.92
N ILE A 75 15.75 3.35 11.06
CA ILE A 75 15.19 3.08 12.40
C ILE A 75 13.80 3.73 12.53
N ILE A 76 13.69 5.01 12.21
CA ILE A 76 12.42 5.77 12.29
C ILE A 76 11.38 5.15 11.38
N LYS A 77 11.72 4.91 10.12
CA LYS A 77 10.82 4.28 9.14
C LYS A 77 10.31 2.91 9.61
N SER A 78 11.20 2.07 10.15
CA SER A 78 10.83 0.74 10.64
C SER A 78 9.92 0.83 11.86
N THR A 79 10.18 1.76 12.77
CA THR A 79 9.35 2.03 13.95
C THR A 79 7.93 2.47 13.54
N ILE A 80 7.84 3.42 12.58
CA ILE A 80 6.55 3.88 12.06
C ILE A 80 5.76 2.74 11.41
N LEU A 81 6.42 1.95 10.54
CA LEU A 81 5.76 0.85 9.84
C LEU A 81 5.29 -0.23 10.80
N MET A 82 6.04 -0.50 11.87
CA MET A 82 5.62 -1.43 12.93
C MET A 82 4.31 -0.95 13.59
N PHE A 83 4.24 0.30 14.01
CA PHE A 83 3.00 0.84 14.61
C PHE A 83 1.86 0.94 13.60
N ALA A 84 2.14 1.23 12.33
CA ALA A 84 1.14 1.29 11.28
C ALA A 84 0.45 -0.07 11.02
N MET A 85 1.18 -1.17 11.19
CA MET A 85 0.60 -2.53 11.09
C MET A 85 -0.50 -2.75 12.15
N PHE A 86 -0.31 -2.24 13.36
CA PHE A 86 -1.33 -2.36 14.40
C PHE A 86 -2.51 -1.40 14.19
N ALA A 87 -2.29 -0.26 13.55
CA ALA A 87 -3.28 0.82 13.49
C ALA A 87 -4.25 0.75 12.31
N GLY A 88 -3.98 0.04 11.21
CA GLY A 88 -4.80 0.24 10.02
C GLY A 88 -4.99 -0.92 9.04
N LEU A 89 -4.11 -1.89 8.99
CA LEU A 89 -4.14 -2.89 7.89
C LEU A 89 -5.34 -3.85 7.98
N GLU A 90 -5.70 -4.30 9.17
CA GLU A 90 -6.81 -5.26 9.33
C GLU A 90 -8.18 -4.64 9.10
N LEU A 91 -8.37 -3.37 9.44
CA LEU A 91 -9.60 -2.64 9.17
C LEU A 91 -9.83 -2.43 7.68
N GLY A 92 -8.77 -2.18 6.91
CA GLY A 92 -8.83 -2.09 5.46
C GLY A 92 -9.29 -3.39 4.80
N MET A 93 -8.76 -4.53 5.22
CA MET A 93 -9.18 -5.85 4.72
C MET A 93 -10.61 -6.18 5.09
N THR A 94 -11.02 -5.84 6.31
CA THR A 94 -12.40 -6.00 6.77
C THR A 94 -13.36 -5.16 5.93
N ALA A 95 -13.04 -3.89 5.69
CA ALA A 95 -13.81 -3.01 4.81
C ALA A 95 -13.91 -3.58 3.39
N THR A 96 -12.81 -4.05 2.80
CA THR A 96 -12.79 -4.70 1.48
C THR A 96 -13.78 -5.86 1.41
N LYS A 97 -13.72 -6.78 2.40
CA LYS A 97 -14.58 -7.97 2.45
C LYS A 97 -16.07 -7.60 2.47
N TYR A 98 -16.48 -6.77 3.41
CA TYR A 98 -17.89 -6.44 3.56
C TYR A 98 -18.42 -5.55 2.43
N ILE A 99 -17.66 -4.59 1.95
CA ILE A 99 -18.05 -3.75 0.81
C ILE A 99 -18.22 -4.61 -0.44
N SER A 100 -17.27 -5.50 -0.76
CA SER A 100 -17.38 -6.38 -1.93
C SER A 100 -18.59 -7.32 -1.86
N GLN A 101 -18.97 -7.76 -0.66
CA GLN A 101 -20.13 -8.61 -0.44
C GLN A 101 -21.46 -7.88 -0.69
N TYR A 102 -21.58 -6.61 -0.28
CA TYR A 102 -22.85 -5.89 -0.32
C TYR A 102 -22.97 -4.93 -1.51
N LYS A 103 -21.91 -4.61 -2.25
CA LYS A 103 -21.91 -3.59 -3.33
C LYS A 103 -22.94 -3.81 -4.43
N LEU A 104 -23.33 -5.05 -4.72
CA LEU A 104 -24.34 -5.38 -5.73
C LEU A 104 -25.75 -5.62 -5.15
N VAL A 105 -25.85 -5.76 -3.82
CA VAL A 105 -27.09 -6.17 -3.13
C VAL A 105 -27.73 -5.02 -2.38
N ASP A 106 -26.93 -4.20 -1.68
CA ASP A 106 -27.44 -3.20 -0.78
C ASP A 106 -26.48 -2.00 -0.66
N LYS A 107 -26.75 -0.96 -1.44
CA LYS A 107 -25.95 0.26 -1.45
C LYS A 107 -25.94 0.96 -0.09
N SER A 108 -27.09 0.98 0.62
CA SER A 108 -27.20 1.60 1.95
C SER A 108 -26.28 0.94 2.98
N LYS A 109 -26.18 -0.40 2.94
CA LYS A 109 -25.21 -1.11 3.79
C LYS A 109 -23.78 -0.76 3.46
N VAL A 110 -23.44 -0.62 2.17
CA VAL A 110 -22.08 -0.20 1.76
C VAL A 110 -21.74 1.16 2.33
N GLU A 111 -22.63 2.14 2.21
CA GLU A 111 -22.45 3.50 2.75
C GLU A 111 -22.24 3.49 4.27
N LYS A 112 -23.02 2.68 5.00
CA LYS A 112 -22.85 2.48 6.47
C LYS A 112 -21.51 1.85 6.80
N ILE A 113 -21.08 0.81 6.06
CA ILE A 113 -19.79 0.16 6.27
C ILE A 113 -18.65 1.16 6.02
N VAL A 114 -18.72 1.95 4.96
CA VAL A 114 -17.73 3.01 4.66
C VAL A 114 -17.69 4.04 5.78
N GLY A 115 -18.84 4.52 6.24
CA GLY A 115 -18.94 5.49 7.34
C GLY A 115 -18.34 4.94 8.65
N LEU A 116 -18.72 3.73 9.04
CA LEU A 116 -18.21 3.08 10.25
C LEU A 116 -16.70 2.81 10.14
N SER A 117 -16.23 2.29 9.00
CA SER A 117 -14.81 2.03 8.78
C SER A 117 -13.97 3.30 8.89
N ASN A 118 -14.43 4.41 8.31
CA ASN A 118 -13.75 5.70 8.43
C ASN A 118 -13.76 6.23 9.87
N LEU A 119 -14.87 6.10 10.60
CA LEU A 119 -14.96 6.51 11.99
C LEU A 119 -13.98 5.73 12.87
N PHE A 120 -13.98 4.39 12.77
CA PHE A 120 -13.02 3.55 13.49
C PHE A 120 -11.58 3.86 13.10
N ALA A 121 -11.33 4.12 11.80
CA ALA A 121 -10.02 4.53 11.34
C ALA A 121 -9.51 5.77 12.04
N ILE A 122 -10.33 6.82 12.08
CA ILE A 122 -9.97 8.09 12.70
C ILE A 122 -9.71 7.89 14.20
N LEU A 123 -10.59 7.16 14.90
CA LEU A 123 -10.45 6.93 16.33
C LEU A 123 -9.17 6.14 16.67
N ILE A 124 -8.92 5.03 15.96
CA ILE A 124 -7.76 4.17 16.22
C ILE A 124 -6.47 4.87 15.79
N SER A 125 -6.45 5.54 14.63
CA SER A 125 -5.26 6.26 14.17
C SER A 125 -4.91 7.43 15.09
N LEU A 126 -5.93 8.15 15.59
CA LEU A 126 -5.72 9.23 16.55
C LEU A 126 -5.18 8.69 17.90
N LEU A 127 -5.73 7.57 18.37
CA LEU A 127 -5.27 6.94 19.60
C LEU A 127 -3.83 6.46 19.47
N VAL A 128 -3.50 5.69 18.42
CA VAL A 128 -2.15 5.14 18.24
C VAL A 128 -1.13 6.25 17.97
N SER A 129 -1.44 7.20 17.09
CA SER A 129 -0.54 8.33 16.81
C SER A 129 -0.37 9.23 18.04
N GLY A 130 -1.42 9.46 18.81
CA GLY A 130 -1.38 10.19 20.08
C GLY A 130 -0.50 9.49 21.11
N LEU A 131 -0.61 8.18 21.25
CA LEU A 131 0.28 7.40 22.13
C LEU A 131 1.74 7.49 21.69
N VAL A 132 2.02 7.33 20.38
CA VAL A 132 3.39 7.47 19.87
C VAL A 132 3.95 8.86 20.10
N TYR A 133 3.14 9.91 19.91
CA TYR A 133 3.52 11.29 20.19
C TYR A 133 3.89 11.50 21.66
N LEU A 134 3.01 11.09 22.59
CA LEU A 134 3.19 11.27 24.03
C LEU A 134 4.35 10.43 24.59
N TYR A 135 4.54 9.22 24.07
CA TYR A 135 5.58 8.29 24.54
C TYR A 135 6.84 8.30 23.67
N SER A 136 7.00 9.24 22.73
CA SER A 136 8.13 9.33 21.80
C SER A 136 9.51 9.21 22.49
N LYS A 137 9.72 9.88 23.63
CA LYS A 137 10.95 9.78 24.42
C LYS A 137 11.20 8.38 24.98
N LYS A 138 10.13 7.72 25.48
CA LYS A 138 10.25 6.35 26.01
C LYS A 138 10.52 5.36 24.87
N ILE A 139 9.87 5.55 23.71
CA ILE A 139 10.09 4.72 22.52
C ILE A 139 11.54 4.90 22.05
N ALA A 140 12.03 6.14 21.92
CA ALA A 140 13.39 6.45 21.53
C ALA A 140 14.44 5.78 22.45
N ASN A 141 14.23 5.82 23.77
CA ASN A 141 15.10 5.15 24.72
C ASN A 141 15.06 3.63 24.60
N HIS A 142 13.89 3.06 24.32
CA HIS A 142 13.70 1.59 24.21
C HIS A 142 14.32 0.98 22.94
N ILE A 143 14.47 1.79 21.90
CA ILE A 143 15.16 1.41 20.65
C ILE A 143 16.64 1.83 20.62
N ASP A 144 17.21 2.17 21.78
CA ASP A 144 18.59 2.63 21.93
C ASP A 144 18.98 3.83 21.05
N ALA A 145 18.00 4.69 20.73
CA ALA A 145 18.18 5.88 19.90
C ALA A 145 17.56 7.15 20.56
N PRO A 146 18.01 7.54 21.77
CA PRO A 146 17.38 8.64 22.53
C PRO A 146 17.44 9.99 21.81
N SER A 147 18.41 10.20 20.92
CA SER A 147 18.51 11.42 20.11
C SER A 147 17.39 11.57 19.10
N LEU A 148 16.71 10.49 18.71
CA LEU A 148 15.68 10.49 17.67
C LEU A 148 14.25 10.71 18.19
N TYR A 149 14.08 11.19 19.44
CA TYR A 149 12.73 11.34 20.01
C TYR A 149 11.88 12.38 19.26
N GLN A 150 12.50 13.46 18.74
CA GLN A 150 11.82 14.50 17.98
C GLN A 150 11.33 13.97 16.63
N GLU A 151 12.15 13.21 15.95
CA GLU A 151 11.84 12.55 14.67
C GLU A 151 10.71 11.53 14.83
N ILE A 152 10.72 10.76 15.93
CA ILE A 152 9.61 9.85 16.27
C ILE A 152 8.34 10.65 16.57
N GLN A 153 8.46 11.80 17.21
CA GLN A 153 7.32 12.66 17.50
C GLN A 153 6.69 13.25 16.22
N ILE A 154 7.51 13.74 15.29
CA ILE A 154 7.06 14.17 13.95
C ILE A 154 6.41 13.00 13.21
N SER A 155 7.01 11.83 13.31
CA SER A 155 6.54 10.62 12.64
C SER A 155 5.18 10.12 13.12
N SER A 156 4.71 10.52 14.29
CA SER A 156 3.36 10.20 14.76
C SER A 156 2.27 10.74 13.85
N PHE A 157 2.49 11.90 13.21
CA PHE A 157 1.58 12.45 12.19
C PHE A 157 1.57 11.60 10.91
N ILE A 158 2.73 11.03 10.55
CA ILE A 158 2.83 10.11 9.41
C ILE A 158 2.01 8.86 9.68
N LEU A 159 2.09 8.33 10.90
CA LEU A 159 1.34 7.16 11.34
C LEU A 159 -0.18 7.38 11.22
N PHE A 160 -0.66 8.56 11.61
CA PHE A 160 -2.07 8.94 11.47
C PHE A 160 -2.56 8.80 10.02
N PHE A 161 -1.90 9.47 9.07
CA PHE A 161 -2.27 9.42 7.66
C PHE A 161 -2.04 8.03 7.04
N SER A 162 -0.99 7.33 7.43
CA SER A 162 -0.71 5.97 6.98
C SER A 162 -1.85 5.01 7.32
N SER A 163 -2.37 5.08 8.53
CA SER A 163 -3.49 4.27 8.99
C SER A 163 -4.79 4.58 8.23
N LEU A 164 -5.08 5.85 8.01
CA LEU A 164 -6.23 6.27 7.20
C LEU A 164 -6.13 5.78 5.76
N ASN A 165 -4.95 5.83 5.16
CA ASN A 165 -4.72 5.30 3.81
C ASN A 165 -4.99 3.79 3.71
N GLY A 166 -4.66 3.02 4.76
CA GLY A 166 -4.94 1.58 4.81
C GLY A 166 -6.44 1.31 4.60
N ILE A 167 -7.30 2.08 5.27
CA ILE A 167 -8.75 1.93 5.14
C ILE A 167 -9.28 2.46 3.82
N GLN A 168 -8.81 3.64 3.37
CA GLN A 168 -9.21 4.17 2.07
C GLN A 168 -8.87 3.20 0.93
N ASN A 169 -7.68 2.60 0.96
CA ASN A 169 -7.29 1.57 -0.01
C ASN A 169 -8.18 0.33 0.09
N GLY A 170 -8.56 -0.08 1.31
CA GLY A 170 -9.51 -1.18 1.53
C GLY A 170 -10.89 -0.88 0.96
N ILE A 171 -11.41 0.34 1.13
CA ILE A 171 -12.69 0.77 0.57
C ILE A 171 -12.62 0.79 -0.96
N LEU A 172 -11.56 1.37 -1.55
CA LEU A 172 -11.35 1.40 -3.00
C LEU A 172 -11.25 -0.01 -3.59
N ALA A 173 -10.58 -0.93 -2.91
CA ALA A 173 -10.51 -2.34 -3.30
C ALA A 173 -11.88 -3.01 -3.22
N GLY A 174 -12.67 -2.74 -2.18
CA GLY A 174 -14.02 -3.28 -2.01
C GLY A 174 -14.99 -2.86 -3.11
N ILE A 175 -14.87 -1.64 -3.63
CA ILE A 175 -15.64 -1.15 -4.78
C ILE A 175 -14.95 -1.40 -6.13
N GLU A 176 -13.88 -2.21 -6.15
CA GLU A 176 -13.09 -2.59 -7.35
C GLU A 176 -12.44 -1.41 -8.10
N LYS A 177 -12.12 -0.34 -7.39
CA LYS A 177 -11.43 0.84 -7.96
C LYS A 177 -9.90 0.70 -7.92
N PHE A 178 -9.40 -0.47 -8.32
CA PHE A 178 -7.97 -0.78 -8.30
C PHE A 178 -7.14 0.12 -9.20
N LYS A 179 -7.68 0.52 -10.36
CA LYS A 179 -6.98 1.41 -11.29
C LYS A 179 -6.75 2.78 -10.68
N GLU A 180 -7.80 3.36 -10.12
CA GLU A 180 -7.75 4.68 -9.48
C GLU A 180 -6.80 4.65 -8.27
N SER A 181 -6.92 3.62 -7.42
CA SER A 181 -6.00 3.42 -6.29
C SER A 181 -4.55 3.31 -6.74
N SER A 182 -4.26 2.55 -7.80
CA SER A 182 -2.90 2.41 -8.35
C SER A 182 -2.35 3.73 -8.90
N ILE A 183 -3.17 4.51 -9.59
CA ILE A 183 -2.78 5.84 -10.09
C ILE A 183 -2.48 6.78 -8.92
N ASN A 184 -3.34 6.81 -7.89
CA ASN A 184 -3.14 7.63 -6.70
C ASN A 184 -1.82 7.27 -5.99
N ASN A 185 -1.55 5.98 -5.81
CA ASN A 185 -0.29 5.49 -5.24
C ASN A 185 0.92 5.88 -6.10
N ALA A 186 0.82 5.77 -7.43
CA ALA A 186 1.89 6.14 -8.33
C ALA A 186 2.20 7.65 -8.28
N VAL A 187 1.16 8.48 -8.33
CA VAL A 187 1.31 9.96 -8.25
C VAL A 187 1.90 10.36 -6.91
N ALA A 188 1.36 9.86 -5.79
CA ALA A 188 1.89 10.14 -4.46
C ALA A 188 3.36 9.68 -4.34
N GLY A 189 3.70 8.48 -4.83
CA GLY A 189 5.04 7.94 -4.81
C GLY A 189 6.04 8.76 -5.63
N ILE A 190 5.67 9.23 -6.81
CA ILE A 190 6.54 10.06 -7.65
C ILE A 190 6.79 11.42 -6.99
N LEU A 191 5.73 12.09 -6.53
CA LEU A 191 5.85 13.40 -5.89
C LEU A 191 6.70 13.34 -4.61
N SER A 192 6.45 12.33 -3.76
CA SER A 192 7.25 12.15 -2.54
C SER A 192 8.70 11.75 -2.83
N SER A 193 8.95 10.99 -3.90
CA SER A 193 10.32 10.64 -4.31
C SER A 193 11.14 11.87 -4.69
N ILE A 194 10.54 12.83 -5.38
CA ILE A 194 11.18 14.13 -5.68
C ILE A 194 11.45 14.87 -4.38
N GLY A 195 10.45 14.93 -3.47
CA GLY A 195 10.60 15.54 -2.15
C GLY A 195 11.74 14.92 -1.33
N LEU A 196 11.86 13.59 -1.33
CA LEU A 196 12.94 12.87 -0.63
C LEU A 196 14.32 13.26 -1.14
N VAL A 197 14.52 13.35 -2.46
CA VAL A 197 15.81 13.73 -3.04
C VAL A 197 16.15 15.18 -2.71
N VAL A 198 15.19 16.11 -2.83
CA VAL A 198 15.40 17.52 -2.51
C VAL A 198 15.69 17.70 -1.01
N ALA A 199 14.90 17.06 -0.15
CA ALA A 199 15.07 17.14 1.30
C ALA A 199 16.44 16.59 1.73
N SER A 200 16.86 15.43 1.19
CA SER A 200 18.13 14.83 1.55
C SER A 200 19.35 15.63 1.08
N LYS A 201 19.21 16.37 -0.03
CA LYS A 201 20.33 17.16 -0.57
C LYS A 201 20.53 18.48 0.15
N TYR A 202 19.45 19.13 0.62
CA TYR A 202 19.49 20.51 1.08
C TYR A 202 19.13 20.70 2.56
N PHE A 203 18.43 19.75 3.21
CA PHE A 203 17.79 19.99 4.50
C PHE A 203 18.07 18.92 5.57
N GLY A 204 18.69 17.77 5.22
CA GLY A 204 19.03 16.72 6.17
C GLY A 204 17.87 15.83 6.61
N LEU A 205 18.10 15.05 7.70
CA LEU A 205 17.23 13.96 8.14
C LEU A 205 15.80 14.41 8.48
N GLU A 206 15.63 15.49 9.21
CA GLU A 206 14.31 15.95 9.67
C GLU A 206 13.36 16.19 8.48
N MET A 207 13.83 16.93 7.48
CA MET A 207 13.03 17.22 6.29
C MET A 207 12.84 15.99 5.38
N VAL A 208 13.75 15.03 5.44
CA VAL A 208 13.56 13.73 4.76
C VAL A 208 12.39 12.95 5.39
N ILE A 209 12.24 12.99 6.71
CA ILE A 209 11.11 12.38 7.41
C ILE A 209 9.80 13.07 7.01
N VAL A 210 9.79 14.40 6.95
CA VAL A 210 8.62 15.16 6.47
C VAL A 210 8.30 14.82 5.02
N ALA A 211 9.31 14.75 4.13
CA ALA A 211 9.13 14.34 2.74
C ALA A 211 8.62 12.91 2.59
N PHE A 212 9.09 11.98 3.43
CA PHE A 212 8.55 10.63 3.51
C PHE A 212 7.08 10.65 3.95
N GLY A 213 6.74 11.45 4.95
CA GLY A 213 5.38 11.64 5.43
C GLY A 213 4.44 12.24 4.39
N SER A 214 4.95 13.13 3.54
CA SER A 214 4.16 13.78 2.49
C SER A 214 3.51 12.76 1.53
N ASN A 215 4.13 11.60 1.31
CA ASN A 215 3.53 10.51 0.53
C ASN A 215 2.16 10.11 1.07
N PHE A 216 2.06 9.93 2.39
CA PHE A 216 0.82 9.50 3.04
C PHE A 216 -0.25 10.59 3.02
N VAL A 217 0.15 11.86 3.15
CA VAL A 217 -0.76 13.01 3.07
C VAL A 217 -1.31 13.18 1.64
N ILE A 218 -0.43 13.14 0.64
CA ILE A 218 -0.82 13.24 -0.77
C ILE A 218 -1.76 12.08 -1.13
N LEU A 219 -1.39 10.86 -0.75
CA LEU A 219 -2.21 9.67 -1.01
C LEU A 219 -3.57 9.77 -0.34
N PHE A 220 -3.64 10.24 0.92
CA PHE A 220 -4.88 10.46 1.63
C PHE A 220 -5.81 11.43 0.88
N ILE A 221 -5.27 12.54 0.40
CA ILE A 221 -6.03 13.54 -0.36
C ILE A 221 -6.55 12.95 -1.69
N LEU A 222 -5.68 12.27 -2.45
CA LEU A 222 -6.06 11.66 -3.73
C LEU A 222 -7.12 10.56 -3.55
N ASN A 223 -6.95 9.70 -2.56
CA ASN A 223 -7.93 8.66 -2.24
C ASN A 223 -9.25 9.26 -1.77
N PHE A 224 -9.21 10.32 -0.95
CA PHE A 224 -10.40 11.02 -0.49
C PHE A 224 -11.19 11.64 -1.67
N ILE A 225 -10.50 12.29 -2.62
CA ILE A 225 -11.12 12.83 -3.84
C ILE A 225 -11.75 11.71 -4.66
N THR A 226 -11.06 10.58 -4.81
CA THR A 226 -11.57 9.42 -5.54
C THR A 226 -12.81 8.84 -4.86
N LEU A 227 -12.79 8.67 -3.54
CA LEU A 227 -13.93 8.16 -2.77
C LEU A 227 -15.13 9.12 -2.83
N LYS A 228 -14.87 10.43 -2.69
CA LYS A 228 -15.93 11.44 -2.81
C LYS A 228 -16.66 11.35 -4.15
N LYS A 229 -15.96 11.11 -5.24
CA LYS A 229 -16.56 10.95 -6.58
C LYS A 229 -17.49 9.73 -6.70
N HIS A 230 -17.31 8.70 -5.85
CA HIS A 230 -18.09 7.46 -5.95
C HIS A 230 -19.21 7.34 -4.92
N PHE A 231 -19.11 8.07 -3.81
CA PHE A 231 -20.09 8.00 -2.71
C PHE A 231 -20.90 9.29 -2.51
N TYR A 232 -20.46 10.40 -3.08
CA TYR A 232 -21.12 11.71 -2.98
C TYR A 232 -21.27 12.35 -4.36
#